data_e29e11ec3a0e200ffed395a743507322
#
_entry.id   e29e11ec3a0e200ffed395a743507322
#
_cell.length_a   1.000
_cell.length_b   1.000
_cell.length_c   1.000
_cell.angle_alpha   90.00
_cell.angle_beta   90.00
_cell.angle_gamma   90.00
#
_symmetry.space_group_name_H-M   'P 1'
#
loop_
_entity.id
_entity.type
_entity.pdbx_description
1 polymer ?
#
loop_
_entity_poly.entity_id
_entity_poly.type
_entity_poly.pdbx_seq_one_letter_code
_entity_poly.pdbx_strand_id
1 'polypeptide(L)'
;MAELGQVNDCCTPEAQASCCEAEARDECCGEEQGCGCQEGSERIESELREIVRERYAAAAVDAGSRDASCCANDTVITEEQRAVFGSNLYEEGDRSELPEAAQLASLGCGNPTAVADLEEGQTVLDLGSGGGIDVLLSARRVGPTGKAFGLDMTDEMLELARSNQKEAGVENVEFLKGEIEAVPLPDDSVDVVISNCVIN
;
A
#
# COMPACT_ATOMS: atom_id res chain seq x y z
N MET A 1 19.68 11.70 11.63
CA MET A 1 19.17 13.05 11.36
C MET A 1 19.69 13.42 9.97
N ALA A 2 18.86 13.24 8.97
CA ALA A 2 19.16 13.65 7.60
C ALA A 2 18.86 15.15 7.51
N GLU A 3 19.86 15.95 7.12
CA GLU A 3 19.66 17.38 6.81
C GLU A 3 18.82 17.47 5.53
N LEU A 4 17.61 17.98 5.69
CA LEU A 4 16.78 18.42 4.57
C LEU A 4 17.53 19.49 3.80
N GLY A 5 17.93 19.20 2.56
CA GLY A 5 18.62 20.13 1.68
C GLY A 5 17.83 21.43 1.55
N GLN A 6 18.58 22.55 1.52
CA GLN A 6 18.04 23.90 1.43
C GLN A 6 17.14 24.03 0.20
N VAL A 7 15.85 24.26 0.44
CA VAL A 7 14.88 24.67 -0.56
C VAL A 7 15.32 26.05 -1.07
N ASN A 8 15.52 26.20 -2.38
CA ASN A 8 15.85 27.47 -2.99
C ASN A 8 14.83 28.56 -2.60
N ASP A 9 15.33 29.72 -2.17
CA ASP A 9 14.60 30.84 -1.57
C ASP A 9 13.52 31.53 -2.45
N CYS A 10 13.08 30.91 -3.55
CA CYS A 10 12.02 31.44 -4.41
C CYS A 10 10.57 31.16 -3.89
N CYS A 11 10.39 30.31 -2.89
CA CYS A 11 9.07 29.96 -2.37
C CYS A 11 9.04 29.98 -0.84
N THR A 12 9.02 31.15 -0.23
CA THR A 12 8.58 31.23 1.18
C THR A 12 7.09 30.87 1.27
N PRO A 13 6.59 30.35 2.43
CA PRO A 13 5.17 30.05 2.62
C PRO A 13 4.22 31.22 2.28
N GLU A 14 4.70 32.46 2.44
CA GLU A 14 3.97 33.68 2.10
C GLU A 14 3.95 33.94 0.57
N ALA A 15 5.04 33.60 -0.14
CA ALA A 15 5.11 33.68 -1.59
C ALA A 15 4.28 32.58 -2.27
N GLN A 16 4.17 31.39 -1.68
CA GLN A 16 3.30 30.30 -2.18
C GLN A 16 1.82 30.69 -2.19
N ALA A 17 1.36 31.41 -1.17
CA ALA A 17 -0.04 31.87 -1.10
C ALA A 17 -0.38 32.90 -2.18
N SER A 18 0.59 33.68 -2.67
CA SER A 18 0.40 34.69 -3.71
C SER A 18 0.71 34.20 -5.13
N CYS A 19 1.58 33.19 -5.31
CA CYS A 19 1.88 32.60 -6.61
C CYS A 19 0.73 31.81 -7.25
N CYS A 20 -0.28 31.44 -6.48
CA CYS A 20 -1.44 30.71 -7.00
C CYS A 20 -2.58 31.60 -7.51
N GLU A 21 -2.51 32.90 -7.31
CA GLU A 21 -3.47 33.86 -7.91
C GLU A 21 -3.11 34.15 -9.37
N ALA A 22 -4.11 34.06 -10.26
CA ALA A 22 -3.93 34.14 -11.71
C ALA A 22 -3.22 35.44 -12.20
N GLU A 23 -3.31 36.51 -11.41
CA GLU A 23 -2.70 37.83 -11.73
C GLU A 23 -1.23 37.92 -11.34
N ALA A 24 -0.71 37.05 -10.44
CA ALA A 24 0.69 37.04 -10.02
C ALA A 24 1.57 36.05 -10.83
N ARG A 25 0.98 35.22 -11.69
CA ARG A 25 1.71 34.23 -12.51
C ARG A 25 2.69 34.85 -13.49
N ASP A 26 2.34 35.99 -14.09
CA ASP A 26 3.17 36.63 -15.11
C ASP A 26 4.45 37.31 -14.53
N GLU A 27 4.46 37.62 -13.23
CA GLU A 27 5.61 38.23 -12.56
C GLU A 27 6.60 37.21 -11.98
N CYS A 28 6.11 35.99 -11.57
CA CYS A 28 6.94 34.94 -10.96
C CYS A 28 7.46 33.90 -11.95
N CYS A 29 6.80 33.73 -13.09
CA CYS A 29 7.17 32.74 -14.10
C CYS A 29 7.32 33.45 -15.43
N GLY A 30 8.57 33.71 -15.84
CA GLY A 30 8.86 34.24 -17.19
C GLY A 30 8.30 33.31 -18.27
N GLU A 31 7.96 33.87 -19.43
CA GLU A 31 7.24 33.21 -20.54
C GLU A 31 7.81 31.87 -21.07
N GLU A 32 8.98 31.39 -20.59
CA GLU A 32 9.64 30.16 -21.09
C GLU A 32 10.08 29.16 -19.99
N GLN A 33 9.83 29.46 -18.70
CA GLN A 33 10.19 28.53 -17.62
C GLN A 33 9.00 28.29 -16.73
N GLY A 34 8.45 27.08 -16.78
CA GLY A 34 7.39 26.64 -15.88
C GLY A 34 7.74 26.95 -14.42
N CYS A 35 6.75 27.33 -13.64
CA CYS A 35 6.90 27.63 -12.22
C CYS A 35 7.56 26.43 -11.50
N GLY A 36 8.78 26.61 -10.96
CA GLY A 36 9.55 25.58 -10.28
C GLY A 36 8.87 24.94 -9.06
N CYS A 37 7.65 25.38 -8.73
CA CYS A 37 6.79 24.78 -7.72
C CYS A 37 6.32 23.37 -8.10
N GLN A 38 6.16 23.08 -9.40
CA GLN A 38 5.71 21.77 -9.88
C GLN A 38 6.83 20.73 -9.77
N GLU A 39 8.06 21.08 -10.14
CA GLU A 39 9.24 20.22 -9.98
C GLU A 39 9.58 19.94 -8.50
N GLY A 40 9.33 20.94 -7.62
CA GLY A 40 9.49 20.79 -6.18
C GLY A 40 8.49 19.83 -5.57
N SER A 41 7.23 19.87 -6.02
CA SER A 41 6.16 18.98 -5.57
C SER A 41 6.44 17.53 -5.99
N GLU A 42 6.76 17.28 -7.25
CA GLU A 42 7.06 15.95 -7.78
C GLU A 42 8.27 15.31 -7.07
N ARG A 43 9.27 16.10 -6.73
CA ARG A 43 10.45 15.61 -5.98
C ARG A 43 10.09 15.26 -4.54
N ILE A 44 9.30 16.08 -3.84
CA ILE A 44 8.86 15.80 -2.48
C ILE A 44 7.98 14.55 -2.46
N GLU A 45 7.08 14.39 -3.42
CA GLU A 45 6.25 13.19 -3.56
C GLU A 45 7.08 11.94 -3.80
N SER A 46 8.10 12.00 -4.67
CA SER A 46 8.97 10.85 -4.94
C SER A 46 9.82 10.47 -3.73
N GLU A 47 10.36 11.45 -2.99
CA GLU A 47 11.11 11.21 -1.75
C GLU A 47 10.23 10.63 -0.64
N LEU A 48 9.00 11.14 -0.48
CA LEU A 48 8.04 10.61 0.49
C LEU A 48 7.63 9.17 0.14
N ARG A 49 7.37 8.90 -1.13
CA ARG A 49 7.03 7.56 -1.63
C ARG A 49 8.14 6.57 -1.37
N GLU A 50 9.41 6.96 -1.56
CA GLU A 50 10.56 6.11 -1.25
C GLU A 50 10.68 5.80 0.24
N ILE A 51 10.50 6.79 1.12
CA ILE A 51 10.49 6.60 2.57
C ILE A 51 9.38 5.62 3.00
N VAL A 52 8.21 5.74 2.40
CA VAL A 52 7.08 4.83 2.65
C VAL A 52 7.44 3.43 2.19
N ARG A 53 7.98 3.28 0.96
CA ARG A 53 8.40 2.00 0.40
C ARG A 53 9.42 1.29 1.28
N GLU A 54 10.46 1.99 1.73
CA GLU A 54 11.50 1.44 2.63
C GLU A 54 10.90 0.93 3.96
N ARG A 55 9.94 1.65 4.53
CA ARG A 55 9.27 1.23 5.77
C ARG A 55 8.46 -0.05 5.59
N TYR A 56 7.71 -0.15 4.49
CA TYR A 56 6.93 -1.35 4.20
C TYR A 56 7.82 -2.55 3.86
N ALA A 57 8.93 -2.33 3.13
CA ALA A 57 9.93 -3.35 2.88
C ALA A 57 10.52 -3.92 4.18
N ALA A 58 10.89 -3.05 5.12
CA ALA A 58 11.39 -3.47 6.43
C ALA A 58 10.33 -4.29 7.21
N ALA A 59 9.07 -3.88 7.17
CA ALA A 59 7.98 -4.62 7.81
C ALA A 59 7.75 -6.00 7.21
N ALA A 60 7.88 -6.14 5.88
CA ALA A 60 7.77 -7.42 5.19
C ALA A 60 8.88 -8.40 5.60
N VAL A 61 10.12 -7.92 5.65
CA VAL A 61 11.29 -8.71 6.07
C VAL A 61 11.14 -9.17 7.53
N ASP A 62 10.67 -8.28 8.44
CA ASP A 62 10.45 -8.62 9.84
C ASP A 62 9.36 -9.70 9.99
N ALA A 63 8.24 -9.56 9.26
CA ALA A 63 7.16 -10.54 9.28
C ALA A 63 7.60 -11.91 8.76
N GLY A 64 8.40 -11.96 7.67
CA GLY A 64 8.90 -13.20 7.08
C GLY A 64 10.00 -13.88 7.89
N SER A 65 10.72 -13.17 8.78
CA SER A 65 11.84 -13.69 9.56
C SER A 65 11.47 -14.28 10.92
N ARG A 66 10.23 -14.16 11.36
CA ARG A 66 9.80 -14.52 12.73
C ARG A 66 9.72 -16.00 13.02
N ASP A 67 9.96 -16.86 12.04
CA ASP A 67 9.99 -18.32 12.25
C ASP A 67 11.20 -18.82 13.05
N ALA A 68 12.16 -17.96 13.48
CA ALA A 68 13.43 -18.43 14.02
C ALA A 68 14.01 -17.70 15.26
N SER A 69 13.39 -16.65 15.83
CA SER A 69 14.07 -15.96 16.94
C SER A 69 13.14 -15.38 18.00
N CYS A 70 13.21 -15.93 19.20
CA CYS A 70 12.59 -15.43 20.43
C CYS A 70 13.21 -14.14 21.01
N CYS A 71 14.02 -13.39 20.26
CA CYS A 71 14.78 -12.23 20.74
C CYS A 71 14.77 -10.98 19.86
N ALA A 72 13.84 -10.85 18.89
CA ALA A 72 13.71 -9.63 18.09
C ALA A 72 12.85 -8.60 18.83
N ASN A 73 13.50 -7.59 19.42
CA ASN A 73 12.89 -6.59 20.33
C ASN A 73 12.59 -5.24 19.65
N ASP A 74 12.53 -5.18 18.31
CA ASP A 74 12.14 -3.97 17.56
C ASP A 74 10.96 -4.29 16.64
N THR A 75 9.76 -4.36 17.22
CA THR A 75 8.52 -4.46 16.45
C THR A 75 8.17 -3.09 15.90
N VAL A 76 8.01 -2.97 14.59
CA VAL A 76 7.51 -1.77 13.90
C VAL A 76 6.15 -1.33 14.47
N ILE A 77 5.42 -2.24 15.12
CA ILE A 77 4.11 -2.01 15.74
C ILE A 77 4.11 -2.56 17.17
N THR A 78 3.70 -1.74 18.14
CA THR A 78 3.52 -2.16 19.54
C THR A 78 2.29 -3.07 19.70
N GLU A 79 2.21 -3.83 20.83
CA GLU A 79 1.01 -4.65 21.12
C GLU A 79 -0.26 -3.80 21.22
N GLU A 80 -0.16 -2.57 21.75
CA GLU A 80 -1.29 -1.64 21.80
C GLU A 80 -1.75 -1.20 20.41
N GLN A 81 -0.82 -0.99 19.48
CA GLN A 81 -1.14 -0.69 18.08
C GLN A 81 -1.76 -1.90 17.38
N ARG A 82 -1.30 -3.12 17.69
CA ARG A 82 -1.90 -4.37 17.16
C ARG A 82 -3.33 -4.59 17.62
N ALA A 83 -3.72 -4.07 18.77
CA ALA A 83 -5.11 -4.16 19.25
C ALA A 83 -6.08 -3.30 18.44
N VAL A 84 -5.57 -2.28 17.74
CA VAL A 84 -6.37 -1.30 16.99
C VAL A 84 -6.22 -1.48 15.47
N PHE A 85 -5.10 -2.06 15.03
CA PHE A 85 -4.74 -2.22 13.62
C PHE A 85 -4.36 -3.68 13.31
N GLY A 86 -4.45 -4.05 12.04
CA GLY A 86 -3.94 -5.31 11.53
C GLY A 86 -4.92 -6.48 11.64
N SER A 87 -4.37 -7.69 11.74
CA SER A 87 -5.13 -8.93 11.64
C SER A 87 -6.23 -9.13 12.70
N ASN A 88 -6.20 -8.39 13.82
CA ASN A 88 -7.23 -8.47 14.85
C ASN A 88 -8.61 -7.93 14.40
N LEU A 89 -8.65 -7.22 13.27
CA LEU A 89 -9.88 -6.70 12.66
C LEU A 89 -10.64 -7.76 11.86
N TYR A 90 -10.03 -8.92 11.60
CA TYR A 90 -10.65 -10.04 10.88
C TYR A 90 -11.29 -11.04 11.86
N GLU A 91 -12.35 -11.68 11.42
CA GLU A 91 -13.00 -12.72 12.23
C GLU A 91 -12.06 -13.90 12.50
N GLU A 92 -12.25 -14.58 13.62
CA GLU A 92 -11.39 -15.70 14.03
C GLU A 92 -11.40 -16.84 13.00
N GLY A 93 -12.54 -17.06 12.33
CA GLY A 93 -12.67 -18.01 11.22
C GLY A 93 -11.78 -17.64 10.03
N ASP A 94 -11.82 -16.41 9.59
CA ASP A 94 -11.00 -15.90 8.47
C ASP A 94 -9.51 -15.99 8.81
N ARG A 95 -9.13 -15.61 10.05
CA ARG A 95 -7.74 -15.66 10.52
C ARG A 95 -7.16 -17.05 10.62
N SER A 96 -7.95 -18.02 11.10
CA SER A 96 -7.48 -19.39 11.30
C SER A 96 -7.09 -20.10 10.00
N GLU A 97 -7.53 -19.58 8.87
CA GLU A 97 -7.26 -20.12 7.54
C GLU A 97 -6.09 -19.43 6.82
N LEU A 98 -5.51 -18.39 7.43
CA LEU A 98 -4.43 -17.58 6.83
C LEU A 98 -3.08 -17.89 7.45
N PRO A 99 -1.98 -17.84 6.67
CA PRO A 99 -0.63 -17.92 7.19
C PRO A 99 -0.34 -16.87 8.26
N GLU A 100 0.40 -17.24 9.29
CA GLU A 100 0.78 -16.33 10.38
C GLU A 100 1.55 -15.11 9.86
N ALA A 101 2.43 -15.31 8.88
CA ALA A 101 3.19 -14.22 8.26
C ALA A 101 2.29 -13.20 7.55
N ALA A 102 1.19 -13.63 6.90
CA ALA A 102 0.20 -12.72 6.33
C ALA A 102 -0.47 -11.87 7.42
N GLN A 103 -0.82 -12.51 8.54
CA GLN A 103 -1.45 -11.83 9.66
C GLN A 103 -0.50 -10.81 10.33
N LEU A 104 0.79 -11.14 10.47
CA LEU A 104 1.81 -10.27 11.05
C LEU A 104 2.15 -9.07 10.16
N ALA A 105 2.11 -9.23 8.85
CA ALA A 105 2.34 -8.17 7.87
C ALA A 105 1.12 -7.27 7.65
N SER A 106 -0.05 -7.60 8.23
CA SER A 106 -1.24 -6.77 8.10
C SER A 106 -1.10 -5.49 8.90
N LEU A 107 -1.05 -4.37 8.20
CA LEU A 107 -1.02 -3.00 8.74
C LEU A 107 -2.35 -2.27 8.50
N GLY A 108 -3.36 -3.00 8.03
CA GLY A 108 -4.67 -2.46 7.70
C GLY A 108 -5.43 -1.95 8.92
N CYS A 109 -6.29 -0.97 8.72
CA CYS A 109 -7.15 -0.37 9.74
C CYS A 109 -8.63 -0.74 9.59
N GLY A 110 -8.93 -1.73 8.74
CA GLY A 110 -10.27 -2.24 8.48
C GLY A 110 -10.24 -3.68 7.97
N ASN A 111 -11.43 -4.23 7.78
CA ASN A 111 -11.63 -5.51 7.09
C ASN A 111 -12.49 -5.26 5.84
N PRO A 112 -11.88 -4.93 4.68
CA PRO A 112 -12.62 -4.60 3.47
C PRO A 112 -13.40 -5.80 2.96
N THR A 113 -12.91 -7.03 3.19
CA THR A 113 -13.60 -8.24 2.76
C THR A 113 -14.87 -8.53 3.56
N ALA A 114 -15.02 -7.97 4.77
CA ALA A 114 -16.25 -8.11 5.55
C ALA A 114 -17.38 -7.20 5.05
N VAL A 115 -17.03 -6.08 4.40
CA VAL A 115 -18.00 -5.10 3.88
C VAL A 115 -18.23 -5.22 2.38
N ALA A 116 -17.28 -5.78 1.63
CA ALA A 116 -17.44 -6.05 0.22
C ALA A 116 -18.35 -7.27 0.03
N ASP A 117 -19.44 -7.08 -0.72
CA ASP A 117 -20.35 -8.18 -1.12
C ASP A 117 -19.74 -8.90 -2.33
N LEU A 118 -18.79 -9.82 -2.04
CA LEU A 118 -18.07 -10.56 -3.07
C LEU A 118 -18.87 -11.79 -3.49
N GLU A 119 -19.13 -11.92 -4.79
CA GLU A 119 -19.87 -13.03 -5.39
C GLU A 119 -18.93 -14.04 -6.06
N GLU A 120 -19.36 -15.28 -6.16
CA GLU A 120 -18.63 -16.35 -6.82
C GLU A 120 -18.39 -16.01 -8.31
N GLY A 121 -17.16 -16.17 -8.76
CA GLY A 121 -16.75 -15.92 -10.16
C GLY A 121 -16.28 -14.48 -10.43
N GLN A 122 -16.38 -13.56 -9.48
CA GLN A 122 -15.91 -12.19 -9.64
C GLN A 122 -14.39 -12.09 -9.69
N THR A 123 -13.92 -11.03 -10.33
CA THR A 123 -12.52 -10.60 -10.34
C THR A 123 -12.35 -9.42 -9.38
N VAL A 124 -11.49 -9.57 -8.38
CA VAL A 124 -11.23 -8.57 -7.33
C VAL A 124 -9.82 -8.02 -7.47
N LEU A 125 -9.64 -6.71 -7.27
CA LEU A 125 -8.34 -6.05 -7.17
C LEU A 125 -8.20 -5.41 -5.80
N ASP A 126 -7.12 -5.74 -5.10
CA ASP A 126 -6.70 -5.10 -3.85
C ASP A 126 -5.54 -4.13 -4.12
N LEU A 127 -5.76 -2.85 -3.81
CA LEU A 127 -4.78 -1.77 -3.98
C LEU A 127 -3.97 -1.59 -2.71
N GLY A 128 -2.65 -1.83 -2.79
CA GLY A 128 -1.74 -1.84 -1.65
C GLY A 128 -1.88 -3.12 -0.83
N SER A 129 -1.81 -4.26 -1.51
CA SER A 129 -2.14 -5.58 -0.94
C SER A 129 -1.19 -6.06 0.16
N GLY A 130 0.00 -5.44 0.33
CA GLY A 130 0.98 -5.83 1.34
C GLY A 130 1.29 -7.32 1.33
N GLY A 131 1.22 -7.96 2.50
CA GLY A 131 1.41 -9.41 2.67
C GLY A 131 0.30 -10.30 2.11
N GLY A 132 -0.73 -9.72 1.47
CA GLY A 132 -1.75 -10.43 0.69
C GLY A 132 -2.95 -10.93 1.48
N ILE A 133 -3.19 -10.48 2.71
CA ILE A 133 -4.28 -11.00 3.55
C ILE A 133 -5.66 -10.82 2.88
N ASP A 134 -5.97 -9.61 2.42
CA ASP A 134 -7.26 -9.30 1.80
C ASP A 134 -7.43 -9.98 0.44
N VAL A 135 -6.34 -10.16 -0.31
CA VAL A 135 -6.32 -10.88 -1.58
C VAL A 135 -6.65 -12.36 -1.38
N LEU A 136 -6.02 -13.02 -0.39
CA LEU A 136 -6.26 -14.44 -0.09
C LEU A 136 -7.70 -14.69 0.38
N LEU A 137 -8.23 -13.80 1.23
CA LEU A 137 -9.63 -13.87 1.66
C LEU A 137 -10.60 -13.64 0.51
N SER A 138 -10.33 -12.64 -0.34
CA SER A 138 -11.13 -12.36 -1.53
C SER A 138 -11.15 -13.55 -2.48
N ALA A 139 -9.98 -14.14 -2.75
CA ALA A 139 -9.85 -15.30 -3.64
C ALA A 139 -10.68 -16.51 -3.17
N ARG A 140 -10.75 -16.74 -1.86
CA ARG A 140 -11.60 -17.80 -1.28
C ARG A 140 -13.08 -17.50 -1.43
N ARG A 141 -13.48 -16.24 -1.23
CA ARG A 141 -14.88 -15.81 -1.34
C ARG A 141 -15.41 -15.87 -2.75
N VAL A 142 -14.61 -15.44 -3.74
CA VAL A 142 -15.01 -15.50 -5.15
C VAL A 142 -14.91 -16.92 -5.73
N GLY A 143 -14.32 -17.86 -5.01
CA GLY A 143 -14.25 -19.26 -5.38
C GLY A 143 -13.33 -19.55 -6.57
N PRO A 144 -13.27 -20.82 -7.02
CA PRO A 144 -12.30 -21.26 -8.03
C PRO A 144 -12.56 -20.72 -9.44
N THR A 145 -13.73 -20.16 -9.70
CA THR A 145 -14.09 -19.53 -10.98
C THR A 145 -13.81 -18.04 -11.00
N GLY A 146 -13.62 -17.43 -9.83
CA GLY A 146 -13.21 -16.05 -9.67
C GLY A 146 -11.70 -15.89 -9.60
N LYS A 147 -11.24 -14.63 -9.53
CA LYS A 147 -9.82 -14.29 -9.43
C LYS A 147 -9.60 -13.11 -8.50
N ALA A 148 -8.49 -13.12 -7.75
CA ALA A 148 -8.07 -11.99 -6.96
C ALA A 148 -6.68 -11.51 -7.41
N PHE A 149 -6.55 -10.19 -7.62
CA PHE A 149 -5.29 -9.52 -7.88
C PHE A 149 -4.87 -8.72 -6.66
N GLY A 150 -3.58 -8.78 -6.30
CA GLY A 150 -2.97 -7.90 -5.30
C GLY A 150 -1.95 -7.00 -5.97
N LEU A 151 -2.11 -5.69 -5.84
CA LEU A 151 -1.16 -4.69 -6.33
C LEU A 151 -0.36 -4.13 -5.16
N ASP A 152 0.96 -4.14 -5.27
CA ASP A 152 1.85 -3.46 -4.32
C ASP A 152 3.09 -2.91 -5.04
N MET A 153 3.64 -1.81 -4.54
CA MET A 153 4.84 -1.19 -5.09
C MET A 153 6.14 -1.80 -4.53
N THR A 154 6.06 -2.61 -3.47
CA THR A 154 7.18 -3.12 -2.68
C THR A 154 7.49 -4.56 -3.06
N ASP A 155 8.71 -4.84 -3.53
CA ASP A 155 9.12 -6.19 -3.92
C ASP A 155 9.06 -7.18 -2.76
N GLU A 156 9.50 -6.75 -1.58
CA GLU A 156 9.55 -7.55 -0.35
C GLU A 156 8.13 -7.95 0.11
N MET A 157 7.14 -7.03 -0.01
CA MET A 157 5.74 -7.36 0.28
C MET A 157 5.20 -8.37 -0.72
N LEU A 158 5.49 -8.21 -2.01
CA LEU A 158 5.05 -9.14 -3.04
C LEU A 158 5.70 -10.53 -2.89
N GLU A 159 6.95 -10.61 -2.46
CA GLU A 159 7.61 -11.89 -2.15
C GLU A 159 6.94 -12.58 -0.96
N LEU A 160 6.68 -11.83 0.11
CA LEU A 160 5.95 -12.33 1.27
C LEU A 160 4.53 -12.79 0.88
N ALA A 161 3.79 -11.99 0.12
CA ALA A 161 2.45 -12.32 -0.34
C ALA A 161 2.42 -13.61 -1.18
N ARG A 162 3.40 -13.81 -2.07
CA ARG A 162 3.55 -15.05 -2.85
C ARG A 162 3.91 -16.26 -1.97
N SER A 163 4.70 -16.06 -0.92
CA SER A 163 4.98 -17.10 0.07
C SER A 163 3.72 -17.49 0.82
N ASN A 164 2.96 -16.50 1.30
CA ASN A 164 1.69 -16.69 1.99
C ASN A 164 0.64 -17.39 1.11
N GLN A 165 0.58 -17.03 -0.19
CA GLN A 165 -0.26 -17.70 -1.17
C GLN A 165 0.02 -19.20 -1.27
N LYS A 166 1.31 -19.57 -1.35
CA LYS A 166 1.72 -20.98 -1.43
C LYS A 166 1.37 -21.75 -0.17
N GLU A 167 1.60 -21.15 1.00
CA GLU A 167 1.27 -21.74 2.30
C GLU A 167 -0.25 -21.92 2.47
N ALA A 168 -1.03 -20.91 2.06
CA ALA A 168 -2.49 -20.95 2.09
C ALA A 168 -3.10 -21.90 1.05
N GLY A 169 -2.32 -22.36 0.04
CA GLY A 169 -2.80 -23.26 -1.02
C GLY A 169 -3.84 -22.63 -1.94
N VAL A 170 -3.81 -21.31 -2.12
CA VAL A 170 -4.78 -20.56 -2.94
C VAL A 170 -4.21 -20.34 -4.34
N GLU A 171 -4.88 -20.86 -5.38
CA GLU A 171 -4.37 -20.86 -6.75
C GLU A 171 -4.91 -19.71 -7.62
N ASN A 172 -6.09 -19.18 -7.31
CA ASN A 172 -6.77 -18.12 -8.08
C ASN A 172 -6.34 -16.70 -7.69
N VAL A 173 -5.05 -16.52 -7.37
CA VAL A 173 -4.44 -15.24 -6.96
C VAL A 173 -3.29 -14.89 -7.89
N GLU A 174 -3.14 -13.61 -8.18
CA GLU A 174 -1.99 -13.06 -8.88
C GLU A 174 -1.52 -11.77 -8.21
N PHE A 175 -0.22 -11.66 -7.91
CA PHE A 175 0.38 -10.47 -7.34
C PHE A 175 1.16 -9.67 -8.39
N LEU A 176 0.79 -8.40 -8.52
CA LEU A 176 1.28 -7.46 -9.50
C LEU A 176 2.15 -6.39 -8.81
N LYS A 177 3.28 -6.08 -9.43
CA LYS A 177 4.08 -4.92 -9.03
C LYS A 177 3.61 -3.69 -9.76
N GLY A 178 3.30 -2.63 -9.03
CA GLY A 178 2.87 -1.36 -9.60
C GLY A 178 2.44 -0.35 -8.55
N GLU A 179 2.18 0.84 -9.02
CA GLU A 179 1.62 1.93 -8.24
C GLU A 179 0.11 2.01 -8.48
N ILE A 180 -0.64 2.51 -7.49
CA ILE A 180 -2.11 2.61 -7.58
C ILE A 180 -2.57 3.58 -8.66
N GLU A 181 -1.72 4.55 -9.02
CA GLU A 181 -1.94 5.53 -10.08
C GLU A 181 -1.72 4.94 -11.50
N ALA A 182 -1.09 3.76 -11.58
CA ALA A 182 -0.75 3.11 -12.85
C ALA A 182 -0.93 1.58 -12.74
N VAL A 183 -2.16 1.14 -12.52
CA VAL A 183 -2.51 -0.28 -12.38
C VAL A 183 -2.18 -1.04 -13.67
N PRO A 184 -1.36 -2.12 -13.64
CA PRO A 184 -0.94 -2.86 -14.82
C PRO A 184 -1.99 -3.89 -15.27
N LEU A 185 -3.25 -3.50 -15.33
CA LEU A 185 -4.37 -4.31 -15.80
C LEU A 185 -5.10 -3.56 -16.93
N PRO A 186 -5.74 -4.28 -17.87
CA PRO A 186 -6.60 -3.66 -18.86
C PRO A 186 -7.79 -2.94 -18.22
N ASP A 187 -8.32 -1.91 -18.90
CA ASP A 187 -9.55 -1.26 -18.50
C ASP A 187 -10.70 -2.29 -18.41
N ASP A 188 -11.62 -2.06 -17.49
CA ASP A 188 -12.82 -2.89 -17.30
C ASP A 188 -12.54 -4.39 -17.05
N SER A 189 -11.37 -4.73 -16.50
CA SER A 189 -10.94 -6.11 -16.26
C SER A 189 -11.23 -6.65 -14.85
N VAL A 190 -11.75 -5.82 -13.95
CA VAL A 190 -12.08 -6.21 -12.57
C VAL A 190 -13.51 -5.79 -12.22
N ASP A 191 -14.19 -6.60 -11.40
CA ASP A 191 -15.56 -6.37 -10.96
C ASP A 191 -15.61 -5.55 -9.67
N VAL A 192 -14.65 -5.80 -8.77
CA VAL A 192 -14.59 -5.16 -7.44
C VAL A 192 -13.17 -4.69 -7.15
N VAL A 193 -13.05 -3.48 -6.63
CA VAL A 193 -11.78 -2.93 -6.11
C VAL A 193 -11.92 -2.74 -4.61
N ILE A 194 -10.94 -3.25 -3.87
CA ILE A 194 -10.80 -3.03 -2.43
C ILE A 194 -9.48 -2.33 -2.13
N SER A 195 -9.41 -1.67 -0.99
CA SER A 195 -8.18 -1.06 -0.49
C SER A 195 -8.27 -0.89 1.01
N ASN A 196 -7.17 -1.14 1.72
CA ASN A 196 -7.12 -1.07 3.17
C ASN A 196 -5.97 -0.16 3.63
N CYS A 197 -6.31 1.03 4.14
CA CYS A 197 -5.37 2.04 4.65
C CYS A 197 -4.33 2.60 3.65
N VAL A 198 -4.61 2.55 2.37
CA VAL A 198 -3.73 3.08 1.31
C VAL A 198 -4.28 4.37 0.71
N ILE A 199 -5.60 4.43 0.52
CA ILE A 199 -6.29 5.60 -0.03
C ILE A 199 -6.91 6.37 1.13
N ASN A 200 -6.45 7.60 1.34
CA ASN A 200 -6.93 8.53 2.38
C ASN A 200 -7.58 9.78 1.76
#